data_8cebb3d1809e1ef71104064a6bcd3793
#
_entry.id   8cebb3d1809e1ef71104064a6bcd3793
#
_cell.length_a   1.000
_cell.length_b   1.000
_cell.length_c   1.000
_cell.angle_alpha   90.00
_cell.angle_beta   90.00
_cell.angle_gamma   90.00
#
_symmetry.space_group_name_H-M   'P 1'
#
loop_
_entity.id
_entity.type
_entity.pdbx_description
1 polymer ?
#
loop_
_entity_poly.entity_id
_entity_poly.type
_entity_poly.pdbx_seq_one_letter_code
_entity_poly.pdbx_strand_id
1 'polypeptide(L)'
;MIQNLTFNLIGGFGLFMFGLKLFSDGLQESTESRLKEILHKVTNSKILGISLGFLITAIVQSSSAVTVMTVSFVNAGILNLTQAINIILGANVGTTVTGWIISLNLDILALPCLGVGSIIVIFCNENRKLKFFGEILMGFGMIFYGLILMKDAFESVRGSEEFEKIFLIAKADTFKGRFLCVMIGMIVTAIIQSSSAALGVTISLATVGLIDFPTSVALILGQNIGTTITAILATLNASTNAKRAALVHSLFNIFGVVYMFFLFNPYIKLVDFIASFVVSGGVDKIVNNNYVNISFYIAAAHTIFNIVNVIVCYFLTDKLEKIVCIIIKEKDDEKHVNLLVDKLLNMPVSAEIEVRKEVAYMGEIAKKMLLRIRELFDNPSERMLNKIRDGEKLLDNTDNEIHTFLLKLLGKNTLNSLNIASLINISTYYENLGDNLKDLAKAIIKGNEKRTLFNEIQKRDILQMINNNVEYIDYLSTLIPQYYYINKEKTYEEAIEKYHQVKDFYYQARQRHYDNVDKSLIPPLNAHLYGDVLVYFNRSISNLVNIAETITGRDK
;
A
#
# COMPACT_ATOMS: atom_id res chain seq x y z
N MET A 1 16.82 -41.87 0.30
CA MET A 1 15.87 -41.34 1.29
C MET A 1 16.05 -39.83 1.43
N ILE A 2 17.18 -39.30 1.91
CA ILE A 2 17.43 -37.86 2.11
C ILE A 2 17.22 -37.04 0.83
N GLN A 3 17.67 -37.49 -0.32
CA GLN A 3 17.53 -36.79 -1.60
C GLN A 3 16.06 -36.63 -2.01
N ASN A 4 15.25 -37.68 -1.88
CA ASN A 4 13.82 -37.62 -2.19
C ASN A 4 13.07 -36.73 -1.19
N LEU A 5 13.43 -36.78 0.11
CA LEU A 5 12.92 -35.87 1.12
C LEU A 5 13.16 -34.41 0.72
N THR A 6 14.43 -34.09 0.38
CA THR A 6 14.82 -32.71 0.05
C THR A 6 14.10 -32.22 -1.22
N PHE A 7 14.04 -33.04 -2.26
CA PHE A 7 13.39 -32.66 -3.52
C PHE A 7 11.88 -32.50 -3.38
N ASN A 8 11.20 -33.41 -2.70
CA ASN A 8 9.76 -33.31 -2.48
C ASN A 8 9.42 -32.17 -1.53
N LEU A 9 10.24 -31.89 -0.51
CA LEU A 9 10.02 -30.79 0.41
C LEU A 9 10.22 -29.43 -0.28
N ILE A 10 11.35 -29.23 -0.97
CA ILE A 10 11.63 -27.97 -1.68
C ILE A 10 10.66 -27.79 -2.85
N GLY A 11 10.41 -28.83 -3.64
CA GLY A 11 9.49 -28.81 -4.77
C GLY A 11 8.04 -28.60 -4.32
N GLY A 12 7.60 -29.32 -3.30
CA GLY A 12 6.26 -29.20 -2.71
C GLY A 12 6.03 -27.84 -2.09
N PHE A 13 6.99 -27.33 -1.33
CA PHE A 13 6.92 -25.98 -0.75
C PHE A 13 6.93 -24.90 -1.84
N GLY A 14 7.79 -25.01 -2.83
CA GLY A 14 7.84 -24.09 -3.97
C GLY A 14 6.53 -24.06 -4.75
N LEU A 15 5.95 -25.24 -5.05
CA LEU A 15 4.67 -25.36 -5.74
C LEU A 15 3.52 -24.80 -4.90
N PHE A 16 3.51 -25.09 -3.61
CA PHE A 16 2.54 -24.55 -2.65
C PHE A 16 2.59 -23.01 -2.58
N MET A 17 3.79 -22.43 -2.45
CA MET A 17 3.99 -20.96 -2.42
C MET A 17 3.56 -20.30 -3.73
N PHE A 18 3.93 -20.89 -4.86
CA PHE A 18 3.54 -20.38 -6.17
C PHE A 18 2.04 -20.50 -6.39
N GLY A 19 1.43 -21.63 -5.95
CA GLY A 19 0.00 -21.84 -5.96
C GLY A 19 -0.77 -20.81 -5.13
N LEU A 20 -0.32 -20.53 -3.90
CA LEU A 20 -0.91 -19.47 -3.05
C LEU A 20 -0.84 -18.11 -3.74
N LYS A 21 0.30 -17.80 -4.36
CA LYS A 21 0.46 -16.53 -5.08
C LYS A 21 -0.50 -16.43 -6.25
N LEU A 22 -0.53 -17.43 -7.11
CA LEU A 22 -1.38 -17.46 -8.30
C LEU A 22 -2.88 -17.42 -7.95
N PHE A 23 -3.28 -18.15 -6.91
CA PHE A 23 -4.64 -18.13 -6.37
C PHE A 23 -5.03 -16.75 -5.86
N SER A 24 -4.14 -16.12 -5.08
CA SER A 24 -4.33 -14.76 -4.55
C SER A 24 -4.38 -13.71 -5.66
N ASP A 25 -3.45 -13.75 -6.61
CA ASP A 25 -3.39 -12.80 -7.74
C ASP A 25 -4.67 -12.91 -8.59
N GLY A 26 -5.13 -14.12 -8.92
CA GLY A 26 -6.37 -14.36 -9.67
C GLY A 26 -7.62 -13.84 -8.95
N LEU A 27 -7.73 -14.05 -7.64
CA LEU A 27 -8.82 -13.51 -6.81
C LEU A 27 -8.78 -11.98 -6.75
N GLN A 28 -7.60 -11.41 -6.55
CA GLN A 28 -7.41 -9.95 -6.47
C GLN A 28 -7.80 -9.28 -7.79
N GLU A 29 -7.31 -9.77 -8.92
CA GLU A 29 -7.60 -9.20 -10.24
C GLU A 29 -9.07 -9.35 -10.64
N SER A 30 -9.72 -10.47 -10.25
CA SER A 30 -11.16 -10.69 -10.50
C SER A 30 -12.05 -9.71 -9.72
N THR A 31 -11.56 -9.13 -8.62
CA THR A 31 -12.33 -8.30 -7.68
C THR A 31 -11.87 -6.84 -7.63
N GLU A 32 -10.86 -6.43 -8.40
CA GLU A 32 -10.24 -5.10 -8.33
C GLU A 32 -11.23 -3.93 -8.40
N SER A 33 -12.20 -3.97 -9.32
CA SER A 33 -13.21 -2.91 -9.45
C SER A 33 -14.11 -2.78 -8.22
N ARG A 34 -14.46 -3.93 -7.61
CA ARG A 34 -15.30 -3.96 -6.40
C ARG A 34 -14.52 -3.53 -5.16
N LEU A 35 -13.22 -3.83 -5.09
CA LEU A 35 -12.36 -3.37 -3.99
C LEU A 35 -12.30 -1.84 -3.92
N LYS A 36 -12.23 -1.15 -5.07
CA LYS A 36 -12.29 0.32 -5.13
C LYS A 36 -13.61 0.85 -4.55
N GLU A 37 -14.76 0.29 -4.94
CA GLU A 37 -16.07 0.70 -4.41
C GLU A 37 -16.23 0.42 -2.91
N ILE A 38 -15.67 -0.70 -2.44
CA ILE A 38 -15.74 -1.09 -1.03
C ILE A 38 -14.91 -0.13 -0.17
N LEU A 39 -13.73 0.24 -0.64
CA LEU A 39 -12.86 1.20 0.05
C LEU A 39 -13.49 2.59 0.18
N HIS A 40 -14.31 3.02 -0.79
CA HIS A 40 -15.08 4.26 -0.69
C HIS A 40 -16.11 4.28 0.47
N LYS A 41 -16.48 3.12 1.00
CA LYS A 41 -17.46 2.99 2.10
C LYS A 41 -16.78 2.96 3.49
N VAL A 42 -15.48 3.23 3.58
CA VAL A 42 -14.79 3.31 4.87
C VAL A 42 -15.40 4.42 5.71
N THR A 43 -16.10 4.04 6.75
CA THR A 43 -16.76 4.93 7.69
C THR A 43 -15.98 5.00 9.00
N ASN A 44 -16.33 5.98 9.86
CA ASN A 44 -15.80 6.06 11.22
C ASN A 44 -16.32 4.96 12.16
N SER A 45 -17.18 4.04 11.66
CA SER A 45 -17.67 2.90 12.43
C SER A 45 -16.60 1.83 12.60
N LYS A 46 -16.22 1.53 13.85
CA LYS A 46 -15.24 0.48 14.18
C LYS A 46 -15.65 -0.88 13.60
N ILE A 47 -16.92 -1.26 13.75
CA ILE A 47 -17.43 -2.56 13.26
C ILE A 47 -17.35 -2.65 11.74
N LEU A 48 -17.75 -1.60 11.01
CA LEU A 48 -17.66 -1.59 9.55
C LEU A 48 -16.21 -1.64 9.07
N GLY A 49 -15.29 -0.93 9.73
CA GLY A 49 -13.86 -1.01 9.43
C GLY A 49 -13.29 -2.41 9.61
N ILE A 50 -13.62 -3.09 10.73
CA ILE A 50 -13.21 -4.48 11.00
C ILE A 50 -13.82 -5.44 9.97
N SER A 51 -15.13 -5.31 9.70
CA SER A 51 -15.80 -6.17 8.70
C SER A 51 -15.22 -5.97 7.31
N LEU A 52 -14.86 -4.74 6.96
CA LEU A 52 -14.22 -4.40 5.70
C LEU A 52 -12.83 -5.05 5.59
N GLY A 53 -11.99 -4.89 6.63
CA GLY A 53 -10.68 -5.52 6.69
C GLY A 53 -10.75 -7.04 6.57
N PHE A 54 -11.71 -7.68 7.26
CA PHE A 54 -12.00 -9.11 7.13
C PHE A 54 -12.36 -9.48 5.68
N LEU A 55 -13.34 -8.80 5.10
CA LEU A 55 -13.85 -9.12 3.76
C LEU A 55 -12.77 -8.96 2.70
N ILE A 56 -12.05 -7.84 2.71
CA ILE A 56 -10.96 -7.59 1.75
C ILE A 56 -9.89 -8.67 1.88
N THR A 57 -9.48 -9.02 3.10
CA THR A 57 -8.44 -10.04 3.31
C THR A 57 -8.91 -11.43 2.93
N ALA A 58 -10.17 -11.78 3.23
CA ALA A 58 -10.76 -13.05 2.81
C ALA A 58 -10.81 -13.20 1.28
N ILE A 59 -11.03 -12.10 0.55
CA ILE A 59 -11.03 -12.09 -0.93
C ILE A 59 -9.59 -12.09 -1.46
N VAL A 60 -8.74 -11.18 -0.97
CA VAL A 60 -7.35 -11.02 -1.46
C VAL A 60 -6.44 -12.17 -1.00
N GLN A 61 -6.83 -12.92 0.03
CA GLN A 61 -6.06 -14.03 0.62
C GLN A 61 -4.64 -13.61 1.10
N SER A 62 -4.44 -12.32 1.39
CA SER A 62 -3.17 -11.76 1.85
C SER A 62 -3.38 -10.58 2.81
N SER A 63 -3.25 -10.84 4.11
CA SER A 63 -3.31 -9.78 5.13
C SER A 63 -2.11 -8.81 5.03
N SER A 64 -0.95 -9.30 4.61
CA SER A 64 0.21 -8.44 4.37
C SER A 64 -0.08 -7.41 3.28
N ALA A 65 -0.72 -7.83 2.16
CA ALA A 65 -1.13 -6.93 1.09
C ALA A 65 -2.14 -5.90 1.60
N VAL A 66 -3.18 -6.34 2.31
CA VAL A 66 -4.22 -5.45 2.86
C VAL A 66 -3.64 -4.47 3.89
N THR A 67 -2.72 -4.93 4.75
CA THR A 67 -2.07 -4.04 5.73
C THR A 67 -1.18 -3.01 5.06
N VAL A 68 -0.36 -3.41 4.06
CA VAL A 68 0.48 -2.46 3.30
C VAL A 68 -0.39 -1.46 2.54
N MET A 69 -1.47 -1.90 1.91
CA MET A 69 -2.45 -1.02 1.26
C MET A 69 -3.07 -0.03 2.26
N THR A 70 -3.48 -0.51 3.44
CA THR A 70 -4.05 0.36 4.50
C THR A 70 -3.04 1.40 4.97
N VAL A 71 -1.79 1.00 5.15
CA VAL A 71 -0.66 1.89 5.51
C VAL A 71 -0.42 2.93 4.42
N SER A 72 -0.47 2.55 3.13
CA SER A 72 -0.36 3.49 2.01
C SER A 72 -1.50 4.50 2.01
N PHE A 73 -2.73 4.08 2.33
CA PHE A 73 -3.88 5.00 2.43
C PHE A 73 -3.74 5.99 3.59
N VAL A 74 -3.20 5.55 4.73
CA VAL A 74 -2.87 6.46 5.85
C VAL A 74 -1.77 7.43 5.43
N ASN A 75 -0.76 6.94 4.74
CA ASN A 75 0.34 7.74 4.24
C ASN A 75 -0.14 8.81 3.23
N ALA A 76 -1.12 8.47 2.40
CA ALA A 76 -1.77 9.38 1.45
C ALA A 76 -2.82 10.31 2.09
N GLY A 77 -3.10 10.17 3.40
CA GLY A 77 -4.12 10.98 4.09
C GLY A 77 -5.57 10.60 3.73
N ILE A 78 -5.78 9.48 3.02
CA ILE A 78 -7.12 8.96 2.65
C ILE A 78 -7.80 8.33 3.86
N LEU A 79 -7.04 7.65 4.70
CA LEU A 79 -7.48 7.05 5.95
C LEU A 79 -6.82 7.74 7.14
N ASN A 80 -7.59 7.98 8.19
CA ASN A 80 -7.01 8.34 9.47
C ASN A 80 -6.50 7.08 10.21
N LEU A 81 -5.71 7.30 11.29
CA LEU A 81 -5.10 6.21 12.05
C LEU A 81 -6.14 5.26 12.64
N THR A 82 -7.23 5.77 13.20
CA THR A 82 -8.31 4.97 13.80
C THR A 82 -8.98 4.06 12.77
N GLN A 83 -9.27 4.57 11.56
CA GLN A 83 -9.83 3.78 10.47
C GLN A 83 -8.87 2.65 10.04
N ALA A 84 -7.60 2.97 9.93
CA ALA A 84 -6.56 1.98 9.59
C ALA A 84 -6.46 0.87 10.64
N ILE A 85 -6.47 1.22 11.92
CA ILE A 85 -6.48 0.25 13.02
C ILE A 85 -7.63 -0.75 12.85
N ASN A 86 -8.84 -0.27 12.62
CA ASN A 86 -10.01 -1.12 12.48
C ASN A 86 -9.89 -2.07 11.27
N ILE A 87 -9.40 -1.60 10.13
CA ILE A 87 -9.16 -2.44 8.95
C ILE A 87 -8.09 -3.51 9.24
N ILE A 88 -6.99 -3.14 9.90
CA ILE A 88 -5.91 -4.08 10.26
C ILE A 88 -6.42 -5.15 11.23
N LEU A 89 -7.23 -4.80 12.21
CA LEU A 89 -7.86 -5.77 13.11
C LEU A 89 -8.69 -6.79 12.33
N GLY A 90 -9.51 -6.34 11.39
CA GLY A 90 -10.31 -7.20 10.53
C GLY A 90 -9.46 -8.07 9.60
N ALA A 91 -8.39 -7.53 9.05
CA ALA A 91 -7.47 -8.25 8.17
C ALA A 91 -6.85 -9.49 8.86
N ASN A 92 -6.54 -9.41 10.15
CA ASN A 92 -6.02 -10.56 10.90
C ASN A 92 -7.04 -11.71 10.97
N VAL A 93 -8.33 -11.43 11.16
CA VAL A 93 -9.37 -12.46 11.08
C VAL A 93 -9.49 -13.02 9.66
N GLY A 94 -9.44 -12.15 8.63
CA GLY A 94 -9.52 -12.56 7.23
C GLY A 94 -8.42 -13.54 6.80
N THR A 95 -7.22 -13.44 7.40
CA THR A 95 -6.11 -14.38 7.15
C THR A 95 -6.48 -15.83 7.48
N THR A 96 -7.37 -16.05 8.43
CA THR A 96 -7.76 -17.41 8.87
C THR A 96 -8.52 -18.19 7.80
N VAL A 97 -9.14 -17.50 6.82
CA VAL A 97 -9.86 -18.13 5.70
C VAL A 97 -8.93 -19.03 4.89
N THR A 98 -7.66 -18.65 4.71
CA THR A 98 -6.66 -19.52 4.05
C THR A 98 -6.47 -20.84 4.80
N GLY A 99 -6.45 -20.79 6.14
CA GLY A 99 -6.37 -22.00 6.96
C GLY A 99 -7.56 -22.94 6.75
N TRP A 100 -8.75 -22.40 6.62
CA TRP A 100 -9.94 -23.19 6.30
C TRP A 100 -9.87 -23.82 4.93
N ILE A 101 -9.42 -23.08 3.89
CA ILE A 101 -9.22 -23.63 2.55
C ILE A 101 -8.27 -24.83 2.61
N ILE A 102 -7.13 -24.68 3.28
CA ILE A 102 -6.13 -25.77 3.44
C ILE A 102 -6.72 -26.95 4.21
N SER A 103 -7.57 -26.71 5.21
CA SER A 103 -8.16 -27.75 6.07
C SER A 103 -9.21 -28.62 5.38
N LEU A 104 -9.70 -28.22 4.20
CA LEU A 104 -10.70 -28.97 3.45
C LEU A 104 -10.21 -30.35 2.95
N ASN A 105 -8.89 -30.61 3.00
CA ASN A 105 -8.28 -31.88 2.55
C ASN A 105 -8.77 -32.30 1.15
N LEU A 106 -8.80 -31.38 0.20
CA LEU A 106 -9.28 -31.59 -1.16
C LEU A 106 -8.18 -32.15 -2.09
N ASP A 107 -7.36 -33.05 -1.57
CA ASP A 107 -6.21 -33.63 -2.26
C ASP A 107 -6.60 -34.27 -3.61
N ILE A 108 -7.79 -34.88 -3.69
CA ILE A 108 -8.32 -35.49 -4.92
C ILE A 108 -8.58 -34.46 -6.05
N LEU A 109 -8.83 -33.20 -5.72
CA LEU A 109 -9.08 -32.15 -6.69
C LEU A 109 -7.79 -31.47 -7.16
N ALA A 110 -6.65 -31.76 -6.55
CA ALA A 110 -5.38 -31.08 -6.85
C ALA A 110 -5.01 -31.17 -8.35
N LEU A 111 -4.90 -32.39 -8.89
CA LEU A 111 -4.53 -32.58 -10.29
C LEU A 111 -5.63 -32.16 -11.29
N PRO A 112 -6.93 -32.45 -11.08
CA PRO A 112 -7.99 -31.93 -11.95
C PRO A 112 -7.99 -30.39 -12.03
N CYS A 113 -7.90 -29.68 -10.90
CA CYS A 113 -7.89 -28.22 -10.88
C CYS A 113 -6.64 -27.66 -11.56
N LEU A 114 -5.48 -28.27 -11.32
CA LEU A 114 -4.23 -27.89 -11.96
C LEU A 114 -4.30 -28.06 -13.48
N GLY A 115 -4.81 -29.21 -13.94
CA GLY A 115 -4.93 -29.51 -15.38
C GLY A 115 -5.93 -28.58 -16.09
N VAL A 116 -7.15 -28.48 -15.57
CA VAL A 116 -8.20 -27.64 -16.16
C VAL A 116 -7.80 -26.17 -16.10
N GLY A 117 -7.27 -25.71 -14.95
CA GLY A 117 -6.78 -24.34 -14.79
C GLY A 117 -5.69 -23.98 -15.80
N SER A 118 -4.71 -24.87 -15.98
CA SER A 118 -3.62 -24.68 -16.96
C SER A 118 -4.14 -24.59 -18.40
N ILE A 119 -5.09 -25.45 -18.79
CA ILE A 119 -5.72 -25.42 -20.12
C ILE A 119 -6.43 -24.07 -20.32
N ILE A 120 -7.22 -23.63 -19.36
CA ILE A 120 -7.91 -22.32 -19.45
C ILE A 120 -6.92 -21.18 -19.59
N VAL A 121 -5.85 -21.14 -18.79
CA VAL A 121 -4.83 -20.07 -18.85
C VAL A 121 -4.15 -20.02 -20.22
N ILE A 122 -3.84 -21.19 -20.82
CA ILE A 122 -3.14 -21.27 -22.11
C ILE A 122 -4.07 -20.90 -23.27
N PHE A 123 -5.29 -21.43 -23.31
CA PHE A 123 -6.17 -21.31 -24.47
C PHE A 123 -7.16 -20.13 -24.41
N CYS A 124 -7.43 -19.58 -23.23
CA CYS A 124 -8.39 -18.49 -23.03
C CYS A 124 -7.71 -17.16 -22.65
N ASN A 125 -6.46 -16.94 -23.03
CA ASN A 125 -5.65 -15.79 -22.64
C ASN A 125 -6.24 -14.44 -23.09
N GLU A 126 -7.00 -14.39 -24.18
CA GLU A 126 -7.66 -13.18 -24.66
C GLU A 126 -8.86 -12.76 -23.80
N ASN A 127 -9.52 -13.71 -23.15
CA ASN A 127 -10.62 -13.41 -22.23
C ASN A 127 -10.12 -13.27 -20.79
N ARG A 128 -9.91 -12.03 -20.36
CA ARG A 128 -9.35 -11.70 -19.04
C ARG A 128 -10.07 -12.39 -17.87
N LYS A 129 -11.41 -12.50 -17.92
CA LYS A 129 -12.19 -13.15 -16.85
C LYS A 129 -11.95 -14.67 -16.78
N LEU A 130 -11.89 -15.32 -17.94
CA LEU A 130 -11.61 -16.75 -18.02
C LEU A 130 -10.18 -17.05 -17.62
N LYS A 131 -9.23 -16.21 -18.01
CA LYS A 131 -7.83 -16.33 -17.60
C LYS A 131 -7.70 -16.29 -16.08
N PHE A 132 -8.29 -15.30 -15.39
CA PHE A 132 -8.25 -15.22 -13.92
C PHE A 132 -8.91 -16.42 -13.25
N PHE A 133 -10.04 -16.88 -13.79
CA PHE A 133 -10.66 -18.11 -13.30
C PHE A 133 -9.73 -19.33 -13.47
N GLY A 134 -9.03 -19.43 -14.59
CA GLY A 134 -8.02 -20.46 -14.83
C GLY A 134 -6.86 -20.37 -13.84
N GLU A 135 -6.36 -19.16 -13.57
CA GLU A 135 -5.30 -18.91 -12.59
C GLU A 135 -5.72 -19.29 -11.16
N ILE A 136 -6.97 -18.99 -10.77
CA ILE A 136 -7.53 -19.41 -9.48
C ILE A 136 -7.57 -20.94 -9.38
N LEU A 137 -8.07 -21.62 -10.39
CA LEU A 137 -8.13 -23.09 -10.41
C LEU A 137 -6.73 -23.71 -10.39
N MET A 138 -5.83 -23.21 -11.23
CA MET A 138 -4.45 -23.71 -11.30
C MET A 138 -3.72 -23.49 -9.97
N GLY A 139 -3.87 -22.29 -9.37
CA GLY A 139 -3.31 -21.97 -8.07
C GLY A 139 -3.85 -22.87 -6.96
N PHE A 140 -5.17 -23.11 -6.95
CA PHE A 140 -5.82 -24.05 -6.04
C PHE A 140 -5.24 -25.47 -6.18
N GLY A 141 -5.12 -25.97 -7.41
CA GLY A 141 -4.52 -27.27 -7.68
C GLY A 141 -3.06 -27.37 -7.20
N MET A 142 -2.26 -26.31 -7.42
CA MET A 142 -0.86 -26.23 -6.96
C MET A 142 -0.75 -26.20 -5.44
N ILE A 143 -1.66 -25.52 -4.73
CA ILE A 143 -1.70 -25.48 -3.26
C ILE A 143 -1.82 -26.93 -2.73
N PHE A 144 -2.84 -27.66 -3.15
CA PHE A 144 -3.08 -29.00 -2.63
C PHE A 144 -2.02 -30.00 -3.10
N TYR A 145 -1.57 -29.93 -4.35
CA TYR A 145 -0.49 -30.81 -4.82
C TYR A 145 0.83 -30.55 -4.11
N GLY A 146 1.15 -29.28 -3.83
CA GLY A 146 2.30 -28.93 -3.00
C GLY A 146 2.21 -29.48 -1.57
N LEU A 147 1.01 -29.45 -0.97
CA LEU A 147 0.74 -30.07 0.34
C LEU A 147 0.92 -31.60 0.32
N ILE A 148 0.46 -32.27 -0.74
CA ILE A 148 0.66 -33.71 -0.92
C ILE A 148 2.16 -34.03 -0.94
N LEU A 149 2.94 -33.35 -1.78
CA LEU A 149 4.39 -33.56 -1.86
C LEU A 149 5.11 -33.30 -0.53
N MET A 150 4.69 -32.30 0.23
CA MET A 150 5.25 -32.02 1.56
C MET A 150 4.86 -33.11 2.58
N LYS A 151 3.60 -33.58 2.57
CA LYS A 151 3.15 -34.69 3.42
C LYS A 151 3.97 -35.96 3.13
N ASP A 152 4.12 -36.34 1.84
CA ASP A 152 4.91 -37.50 1.42
C ASP A 152 6.38 -37.38 1.85
N ALA A 153 6.95 -36.17 1.73
CA ALA A 153 8.30 -35.88 2.20
C ALA A 153 8.44 -36.12 3.72
N PHE A 154 7.50 -35.60 4.51
CA PHE A 154 7.50 -35.76 5.96
C PHE A 154 7.21 -37.18 6.42
N GLU A 155 6.32 -37.91 5.72
CA GLU A 155 6.10 -39.35 5.98
C GLU A 155 7.37 -40.18 5.84
N SER A 156 8.24 -39.84 4.88
CA SER A 156 9.49 -40.56 4.63
C SER A 156 10.49 -40.50 5.78
N VAL A 157 10.37 -39.52 6.69
CA VAL A 157 11.26 -39.35 7.86
C VAL A 157 10.57 -39.68 9.19
N ARG A 158 9.29 -40.01 9.14
CA ARG A 158 8.54 -40.45 10.34
C ARG A 158 9.14 -41.74 10.88
N GLY A 159 9.39 -41.78 12.19
CA GLY A 159 10.05 -42.91 12.86
C GLY A 159 11.58 -42.91 12.79
N SER A 160 12.21 -41.88 12.21
CA SER A 160 13.66 -41.69 12.30
C SER A 160 14.01 -41.02 13.64
N GLU A 161 14.79 -41.71 14.48
CA GLU A 161 15.21 -41.18 15.79
C GLU A 161 15.88 -39.80 15.73
N GLU A 162 16.60 -39.50 14.64
CA GLU A 162 17.30 -38.24 14.45
C GLU A 162 16.31 -37.08 14.25
N PHE A 163 15.27 -37.30 13.44
CA PHE A 163 14.23 -36.31 13.19
C PHE A 163 13.29 -36.13 14.39
N GLU A 164 12.89 -37.21 15.06
CA GLU A 164 12.05 -37.16 16.26
C GLU A 164 12.72 -36.34 17.38
N LYS A 165 14.03 -36.48 17.57
CA LYS A 165 14.78 -35.68 18.55
C LYS A 165 14.69 -34.18 18.30
N ILE A 166 14.68 -33.75 17.03
CA ILE A 166 14.56 -32.32 16.68
C ILE A 166 13.18 -31.79 17.07
N PHE A 167 12.12 -32.53 16.80
CA PHE A 167 10.74 -32.11 17.15
C PHE A 167 10.45 -32.20 18.65
N LEU A 168 11.10 -33.11 19.37
CA LEU A 168 10.98 -33.22 20.83
C LEU A 168 11.55 -32.00 21.57
N ILE A 169 12.59 -31.33 21.02
CA ILE A 169 13.16 -30.10 21.61
C ILE A 169 12.12 -28.96 21.62
N ALA A 170 11.26 -28.91 20.61
CA ALA A 170 10.26 -27.87 20.40
C ALA A 170 8.83 -28.42 20.63
N LYS A 171 8.58 -29.13 21.73
CA LYS A 171 7.26 -29.63 22.12
C LYS A 171 6.57 -28.68 23.10
N ALA A 172 5.29 -28.33 22.87
CA ALA A 172 4.56 -27.34 23.66
C ALA A 172 4.04 -27.84 25.03
N ASP A 173 4.49 -28.99 25.49
CA ASP A 173 4.09 -29.59 26.80
C ASP A 173 4.56 -28.78 28.00
N THR A 174 5.73 -28.13 27.84
CA THR A 174 6.34 -27.30 28.91
C THR A 174 6.26 -25.82 28.55
N PHE A 175 6.35 -24.96 29.57
CA PHE A 175 6.43 -23.51 29.39
C PHE A 175 7.57 -23.11 28.45
N LYS A 176 8.76 -23.71 28.66
CA LYS A 176 9.95 -23.45 27.83
C LYS A 176 9.76 -23.94 26.39
N GLY A 177 9.22 -25.16 26.21
CA GLY A 177 8.95 -25.70 24.88
C GLY A 177 7.90 -24.89 24.13
N ARG A 178 6.83 -24.48 24.80
CA ARG A 178 5.82 -23.58 24.24
C ARG A 178 6.40 -22.25 23.78
N PHE A 179 7.25 -21.62 24.61
CA PHE A 179 7.95 -20.39 24.23
C PHE A 179 8.85 -20.59 23.02
N LEU A 180 9.57 -21.71 22.96
CA LEU A 180 10.43 -22.04 21.83
C LEU A 180 9.60 -22.22 20.54
N CYS A 181 8.45 -22.91 20.59
CA CYS A 181 7.53 -23.04 19.46
C CYS A 181 7.03 -21.68 18.96
N VAL A 182 6.62 -20.79 19.85
CA VAL A 182 6.22 -19.41 19.49
C VAL A 182 7.37 -18.68 18.79
N MET A 183 8.59 -18.77 19.31
CA MET A 183 9.76 -18.13 18.70
C MET A 183 10.09 -18.72 17.31
N ILE A 184 10.02 -20.05 17.16
CA ILE A 184 10.22 -20.72 15.85
C ILE A 184 9.17 -20.26 14.86
N GLY A 185 7.89 -20.28 15.22
CA GLY A 185 6.79 -19.82 14.37
C GLY A 185 6.97 -18.37 13.93
N MET A 186 7.38 -17.49 14.86
CA MET A 186 7.66 -16.08 14.60
C MET A 186 8.82 -15.91 13.59
N ILE A 187 9.95 -16.56 13.83
CA ILE A 187 11.15 -16.43 12.99
C ILE A 187 10.90 -16.99 11.59
N VAL A 188 10.32 -18.19 11.51
CA VAL A 188 10.00 -18.83 10.22
C VAL A 188 9.08 -17.94 9.40
N THR A 189 8.02 -17.39 10.00
CA THR A 189 7.08 -16.53 9.29
C THR A 189 7.70 -15.18 8.91
N ALA A 190 8.57 -14.62 9.75
CA ALA A 190 9.29 -13.39 9.44
C ALA A 190 10.24 -13.57 8.23
N ILE A 191 10.87 -14.73 8.10
CA ILE A 191 11.75 -15.07 6.97
C ILE A 191 10.92 -15.32 5.70
N ILE A 192 9.88 -16.16 5.78
CA ILE A 192 9.02 -16.52 4.64
C ILE A 192 8.14 -15.33 4.23
N GLN A 193 7.82 -14.42 5.15
CA GLN A 193 6.91 -13.28 4.97
C GLN A 193 5.47 -13.69 4.57
N SER A 194 5.07 -14.92 4.89
CA SER A 194 3.74 -15.48 4.59
C SER A 194 3.29 -16.42 5.72
N SER A 195 2.30 -15.97 6.50
CA SER A 195 1.70 -16.81 7.54
C SER A 195 0.92 -17.99 6.97
N SER A 196 0.29 -17.81 5.80
CA SER A 196 -0.42 -18.90 5.11
C SER A 196 0.54 -20.01 4.69
N ALA A 197 1.75 -19.65 4.23
CA ALA A 197 2.77 -20.61 3.88
C ALA A 197 3.31 -21.35 5.12
N ALA A 198 3.62 -20.64 6.18
CA ALA A 198 4.06 -21.24 7.44
C ALA A 198 2.98 -22.15 8.04
N LEU A 199 1.69 -21.76 7.93
CA LEU A 199 0.55 -22.56 8.35
C LEU A 199 0.43 -23.85 7.55
N GLY A 200 0.61 -23.82 6.22
CA GLY A 200 0.59 -25.01 5.36
C GLY A 200 1.66 -26.02 5.76
N VAL A 201 2.88 -25.58 6.04
CA VAL A 201 3.96 -26.44 6.57
C VAL A 201 3.57 -27.02 7.93
N THR A 202 3.03 -26.22 8.83
CA THR A 202 2.59 -26.66 10.16
C THR A 202 1.48 -27.72 10.05
N ILE A 203 0.48 -27.51 9.20
CA ILE A 203 -0.60 -28.50 8.95
C ILE A 203 -0.03 -29.79 8.37
N SER A 204 0.92 -29.71 7.42
CA SER A 204 1.52 -30.90 6.81
C SER A 204 2.31 -31.72 7.86
N LEU A 205 3.11 -31.09 8.71
CA LEU A 205 3.82 -31.74 9.81
C LEU A 205 2.86 -32.39 10.83
N ALA A 206 1.79 -31.70 11.16
CA ALA A 206 0.79 -32.17 12.12
C ALA A 206 -0.02 -33.35 11.55
N THR A 207 -0.40 -33.29 10.29
CA THR A 207 -1.18 -34.35 9.61
C THR A 207 -0.44 -35.69 9.61
N VAL A 208 0.86 -35.68 9.37
CA VAL A 208 1.68 -36.90 9.42
C VAL A 208 2.14 -37.27 10.84
N GLY A 209 1.78 -36.48 11.86
CA GLY A 209 2.04 -36.78 13.28
C GLY A 209 3.47 -36.49 13.74
N LEU A 210 4.24 -35.68 13.02
CA LEU A 210 5.56 -35.22 13.47
C LEU A 210 5.47 -34.16 14.58
N ILE A 211 4.39 -33.39 14.62
CA ILE A 211 4.06 -32.46 15.71
C ILE A 211 2.62 -32.69 16.17
N ASP A 212 2.36 -32.53 17.44
CA ASP A 212 1.03 -32.62 18.04
C ASP A 212 0.23 -31.32 17.89
N PHE A 213 -1.06 -31.38 18.22
CA PHE A 213 -1.95 -30.23 18.13
C PHE A 213 -1.51 -29.05 19.03
N PRO A 214 -1.15 -29.22 20.30
CA PRO A 214 -0.63 -28.12 21.13
C PRO A 214 0.61 -27.46 20.55
N THR A 215 1.55 -28.23 20.01
CA THR A 215 2.76 -27.70 19.35
C THR A 215 2.40 -26.89 18.12
N SER A 216 1.46 -27.38 17.28
CA SER A 216 0.95 -26.67 16.12
C SER A 216 0.33 -25.33 16.51
N VAL A 217 -0.47 -25.30 17.57
CA VAL A 217 -1.09 -24.07 18.09
C VAL A 217 -0.04 -23.07 18.57
N ALA A 218 0.99 -23.52 19.29
CA ALA A 218 2.06 -22.65 19.76
C ALA A 218 2.87 -22.04 18.59
N LEU A 219 3.12 -22.83 17.51
CA LEU A 219 3.73 -22.33 16.28
C LEU A 219 2.87 -21.24 15.62
N ILE A 220 1.55 -21.45 15.52
CA ILE A 220 0.61 -20.50 14.93
C ILE A 220 0.58 -19.18 15.70
N LEU A 221 0.60 -19.22 17.02
CA LEU A 221 0.70 -18.00 17.83
C LEU A 221 1.95 -17.20 17.44
N GLY A 222 3.08 -17.85 17.25
CA GLY A 222 4.30 -17.21 16.77
C GLY A 222 4.17 -16.67 15.34
N GLN A 223 3.53 -17.42 14.44
CA GLN A 223 3.31 -17.03 13.05
C GLN A 223 2.52 -15.70 12.95
N ASN A 224 1.54 -15.47 13.82
CA ASN A 224 0.80 -14.21 13.86
C ASN A 224 1.73 -13.02 14.18
N ILE A 225 2.68 -13.15 15.09
CA ILE A 225 3.68 -12.11 15.36
C ILE A 225 4.59 -11.94 14.14
N GLY A 226 5.10 -13.03 13.58
CA GLY A 226 6.03 -13.00 12.44
C GLY A 226 5.49 -12.29 11.20
N THR A 227 4.17 -12.37 10.98
CA THR A 227 3.49 -11.70 9.86
C THR A 227 3.65 -10.18 9.90
N THR A 228 3.81 -9.58 11.08
CA THR A 228 3.85 -8.12 11.25
C THR A 228 5.11 -7.47 10.67
N ILE A 229 6.17 -8.26 10.43
CA ILE A 229 7.43 -7.77 9.84
C ILE A 229 7.19 -7.11 8.47
N THR A 230 6.24 -7.62 7.69
CA THR A 230 5.94 -7.07 6.36
C THR A 230 5.41 -5.65 6.42
N ALA A 231 4.55 -5.35 7.41
CA ALA A 231 4.03 -4.01 7.66
C ALA A 231 5.14 -3.05 8.15
N ILE A 232 6.01 -3.51 9.06
CA ILE A 232 7.15 -2.73 9.56
C ILE A 232 8.08 -2.36 8.39
N LEU A 233 8.45 -3.33 7.55
CA LEU A 233 9.32 -3.09 6.39
C LEU A 233 8.69 -2.12 5.39
N ALA A 234 7.37 -2.19 5.18
CA ALA A 234 6.66 -1.28 4.29
C ALA A 234 6.63 0.17 4.79
N THR A 235 6.86 0.39 6.10
CA THR A 235 6.77 1.73 6.71
C THR A 235 8.11 2.37 7.05
N LEU A 236 9.24 1.76 6.68
CA LEU A 236 10.58 2.28 7.01
C LEU A 236 10.71 3.77 6.64
N ASN A 237 10.19 4.14 5.48
CA ASN A 237 10.25 5.50 4.95
C ASN A 237 8.87 6.19 4.88
N ALA A 238 7.86 5.69 5.59
CA ALA A 238 6.51 6.23 5.55
C ALA A 238 6.29 7.36 6.58
N SER A 239 5.13 8.03 6.47
CA SER A 239 4.70 9.07 7.42
C SER A 239 4.56 8.54 8.85
N THR A 240 4.54 9.45 9.81
CA THR A 240 4.37 9.12 11.23
C THR A 240 3.13 8.28 11.49
N ASN A 241 1.99 8.61 10.87
CA ASN A 241 0.74 7.86 11.06
C ASN A 241 0.78 6.48 10.38
N ALA A 242 1.45 6.33 9.25
CA ALA A 242 1.68 5.04 8.60
C ALA A 242 2.53 4.10 9.48
N LYS A 243 3.60 4.64 10.10
CA LYS A 243 4.42 3.91 11.09
C LYS A 243 3.62 3.51 12.32
N ARG A 244 2.75 4.41 12.82
CA ARG A 244 1.84 4.12 13.94
C ARG A 244 0.88 2.97 13.59
N ALA A 245 0.31 2.95 12.39
CA ALA A 245 -0.58 1.87 11.93
C ALA A 245 0.15 0.51 11.87
N ALA A 246 1.38 0.46 11.36
CA ALA A 246 2.19 -0.77 11.35
C ALA A 246 2.57 -1.23 12.77
N LEU A 247 2.88 -0.29 13.67
CA LEU A 247 3.16 -0.61 15.07
C LEU A 247 1.93 -1.16 15.78
N VAL A 248 0.72 -0.64 15.49
CA VAL A 248 -0.52 -1.22 16.04
C VAL A 248 -0.68 -2.67 15.61
N HIS A 249 -0.41 -3.00 14.35
CA HIS A 249 -0.46 -4.38 13.87
C HIS A 249 0.46 -5.30 14.68
N SER A 250 1.67 -4.83 14.98
CA SER A 250 2.63 -5.60 15.80
C SER A 250 2.17 -5.73 17.24
N LEU A 251 1.76 -4.63 17.88
CA LEU A 251 1.29 -4.63 19.27
C LEU A 251 0.04 -5.48 19.45
N PHE A 252 -0.91 -5.45 18.51
CA PHE A 252 -2.09 -6.29 18.49
C PHE A 252 -1.73 -7.79 18.56
N ASN A 253 -0.82 -8.23 17.70
CA ASN A 253 -0.42 -9.64 17.65
C ASN A 253 0.42 -10.03 18.87
N ILE A 254 1.38 -9.21 19.30
CA ILE A 254 2.19 -9.48 20.50
C ILE A 254 1.31 -9.56 21.74
N PHE A 255 0.41 -8.58 21.93
CA PHE A 255 -0.50 -8.57 23.07
C PHE A 255 -1.41 -9.81 23.09
N GLY A 256 -1.98 -10.16 21.92
CA GLY A 256 -2.80 -11.36 21.77
C GLY A 256 -2.04 -12.64 22.14
N VAL A 257 -0.84 -12.78 21.63
CA VAL A 257 0.01 -13.95 21.90
C VAL A 257 0.41 -14.02 23.37
N VAL A 258 0.76 -12.89 23.99
CA VAL A 258 1.18 -12.86 25.40
C VAL A 258 0.07 -13.38 26.31
N TYR A 259 -1.14 -12.84 26.24
CA TYR A 259 -2.20 -13.32 27.12
C TYR A 259 -2.64 -14.75 26.77
N MET A 260 -2.68 -15.10 25.48
CA MET A 260 -3.04 -16.45 25.06
C MET A 260 -1.98 -17.49 25.45
N PHE A 261 -0.71 -17.09 25.51
CA PHE A 261 0.36 -17.94 26.00
C PHE A 261 0.14 -18.36 27.48
N PHE A 262 -0.33 -17.45 28.33
CA PHE A 262 -0.68 -17.76 29.71
C PHE A 262 -2.01 -18.54 29.83
N LEU A 263 -2.96 -18.28 28.93
CA LEU A 263 -4.24 -18.98 28.85
C LEU A 263 -4.20 -20.22 27.94
N PHE A 264 -3.02 -20.72 27.59
CA PHE A 264 -2.83 -21.74 26.55
C PHE A 264 -3.66 -23.00 26.79
N ASN A 265 -3.65 -23.57 28.01
CA ASN A 265 -4.41 -24.79 28.29
C ASN A 265 -5.93 -24.57 28.28
N PRO A 266 -6.51 -23.52 28.87
CA PRO A 266 -7.91 -23.17 28.64
C PRO A 266 -8.26 -22.95 27.18
N TYR A 267 -7.36 -22.32 26.41
CA TYR A 267 -7.56 -22.06 25.00
C TYR A 267 -7.61 -23.36 24.16
N ILE A 268 -6.69 -24.31 24.38
CA ILE A 268 -6.73 -25.62 23.72
C ILE A 268 -8.05 -26.33 24.00
N LYS A 269 -8.52 -26.33 25.27
CA LYS A 269 -9.81 -26.94 25.65
C LYS A 269 -11.00 -26.25 24.98
N LEU A 270 -10.97 -24.93 24.84
CA LEU A 270 -12.01 -24.17 24.15
C LEU A 270 -12.06 -24.55 22.66
N VAL A 271 -10.90 -24.65 22.02
CA VAL A 271 -10.83 -25.09 20.61
C VAL A 271 -11.36 -26.50 20.44
N ASP A 272 -10.95 -27.42 21.33
CA ASP A 272 -11.43 -28.82 21.30
C ASP A 272 -12.95 -28.88 21.49
N PHE A 273 -13.48 -28.14 22.46
CA PHE A 273 -14.93 -28.05 22.70
C PHE A 273 -15.68 -27.55 21.46
N ILE A 274 -15.23 -26.44 20.85
CA ILE A 274 -15.91 -25.85 19.68
C ILE A 274 -15.80 -26.80 18.45
N ALA A 275 -14.62 -27.36 18.21
CA ALA A 275 -14.37 -28.23 17.07
C ALA A 275 -15.16 -29.56 17.16
N SER A 276 -15.39 -30.06 18.38
CA SER A 276 -16.13 -31.30 18.62
C SER A 276 -17.61 -31.25 18.19
N PHE A 277 -18.20 -30.05 18.07
CA PHE A 277 -19.56 -29.87 17.50
C PHE A 277 -19.62 -30.08 15.98
N VAL A 278 -18.50 -29.93 15.30
CA VAL A 278 -18.45 -29.94 13.83
C VAL A 278 -17.81 -31.25 13.32
N VAL A 279 -16.77 -31.72 13.99
CA VAL A 279 -15.98 -32.86 13.55
C VAL A 279 -16.02 -33.99 14.59
N SER A 280 -16.47 -35.18 14.15
CA SER A 280 -16.54 -36.36 15.04
C SER A 280 -15.20 -37.09 15.12
N GLY A 281 -14.88 -37.60 16.30
CA GLY A 281 -13.72 -38.45 16.56
C GLY A 281 -12.48 -37.75 17.12
N GLY A 282 -12.61 -36.44 17.48
CA GLY A 282 -11.54 -35.69 18.12
C GLY A 282 -10.36 -35.36 17.22
N VAL A 283 -9.38 -34.65 17.79
CA VAL A 283 -8.16 -34.21 17.08
C VAL A 283 -7.26 -35.39 16.71
N ASP A 284 -7.26 -36.45 17.51
CA ASP A 284 -6.38 -37.64 17.38
C ASP A 284 -6.95 -38.71 16.44
N LYS A 285 -8.01 -38.44 15.67
CA LYS A 285 -8.57 -39.37 14.72
C LYS A 285 -7.60 -39.71 13.59
N ILE A 286 -7.20 -40.97 13.53
CA ILE A 286 -6.25 -41.47 12.53
C ILE A 286 -7.00 -42.24 11.45
N VAL A 287 -6.72 -41.98 10.19
CA VAL A 287 -7.15 -42.75 9.01
C VAL A 287 -5.96 -42.85 8.06
N ASN A 288 -5.66 -44.05 7.58
CA ASN A 288 -4.52 -44.32 6.71
C ASN A 288 -3.21 -43.72 7.24
N ASN A 289 -2.96 -43.91 8.54
CA ASN A 289 -1.78 -43.45 9.24
C ASN A 289 -1.63 -41.89 9.39
N ASN A 290 -2.63 -41.11 8.99
CA ASN A 290 -2.65 -39.64 9.07
C ASN A 290 -3.73 -39.14 10.03
N TYR A 291 -3.44 -38.02 10.75
CA TYR A 291 -4.38 -37.34 11.63
C TYR A 291 -5.35 -36.50 10.79
N VAL A 292 -6.48 -37.08 10.40
CA VAL A 292 -7.39 -36.45 9.40
C VAL A 292 -8.12 -35.20 9.90
N ASN A 293 -8.32 -35.06 11.21
CA ASN A 293 -9.05 -33.94 11.80
C ASN A 293 -8.14 -32.79 12.21
N ILE A 294 -6.82 -33.01 12.34
CA ILE A 294 -5.89 -32.03 12.94
C ILE A 294 -5.83 -30.71 12.15
N SER A 295 -5.96 -30.76 10.83
CA SER A 295 -6.01 -29.56 9.98
C SER A 295 -7.19 -28.66 10.31
N PHE A 296 -8.37 -29.26 10.56
CA PHE A 296 -9.57 -28.53 10.99
C PHE A 296 -9.37 -27.87 12.36
N TYR A 297 -8.83 -28.61 13.33
CA TYR A 297 -8.55 -28.09 14.67
C TYR A 297 -7.52 -26.95 14.65
N ILE A 298 -6.50 -27.03 13.81
CA ILE A 298 -5.50 -25.98 13.56
C ILE A 298 -6.15 -24.73 12.97
N ALA A 299 -7.02 -24.88 11.96
CA ALA A 299 -7.73 -23.75 11.36
C ALA A 299 -8.70 -23.10 12.37
N ALA A 300 -9.41 -23.92 13.16
CA ALA A 300 -10.29 -23.46 14.23
C ALA A 300 -9.51 -22.69 15.32
N ALA A 301 -8.36 -23.21 15.75
CA ALA A 301 -7.49 -22.53 16.69
C ALA A 301 -7.05 -21.17 16.13
N HIS A 302 -6.54 -21.11 14.91
CA HIS A 302 -6.14 -19.86 14.29
C HIS A 302 -7.28 -18.83 14.24
N THR A 303 -8.50 -19.27 13.89
CA THR A 303 -9.68 -18.41 13.82
C THR A 303 -10.13 -17.93 15.19
N ILE A 304 -10.25 -18.82 16.18
CA ILE A 304 -10.67 -18.47 17.54
C ILE A 304 -9.69 -17.47 18.17
N PHE A 305 -8.38 -17.69 18.01
CA PHE A 305 -7.36 -16.74 18.47
C PHE A 305 -7.60 -15.34 17.90
N ASN A 306 -7.72 -15.22 16.58
CA ASN A 306 -7.86 -13.90 15.94
C ASN A 306 -9.19 -13.24 16.29
N ILE A 307 -10.31 -13.98 16.36
CA ILE A 307 -11.61 -13.43 16.78
C ILE A 307 -11.55 -12.93 18.23
N VAL A 308 -11.04 -13.74 19.15
CA VAL A 308 -10.92 -13.34 20.57
C VAL A 308 -10.03 -12.10 20.69
N ASN A 309 -8.90 -12.08 19.98
CA ASN A 309 -7.98 -10.95 20.00
C ASN A 309 -8.63 -9.68 19.45
N VAL A 310 -9.40 -9.77 18.36
CA VAL A 310 -10.16 -8.63 17.80
C VAL A 310 -11.22 -8.15 18.80
N ILE A 311 -11.96 -9.05 19.43
CA ILE A 311 -12.97 -8.67 20.44
C ILE A 311 -12.30 -7.91 21.60
N VAL A 312 -11.20 -8.42 22.14
CA VAL A 312 -10.45 -7.75 23.23
C VAL A 312 -9.94 -6.38 22.77
N CYS A 313 -9.31 -6.31 21.59
CA CYS A 313 -8.72 -5.09 21.07
C CYS A 313 -9.77 -4.08 20.57
N TYR A 314 -10.97 -4.50 20.21
CA TYR A 314 -12.08 -3.61 19.88
C TYR A 314 -12.39 -2.60 20.99
N PHE A 315 -12.37 -3.08 22.25
CA PHE A 315 -12.56 -2.22 23.44
C PHE A 315 -11.29 -1.43 23.80
N LEU A 316 -10.12 -1.84 23.29
CA LEU A 316 -8.83 -1.22 23.56
C LEU A 316 -8.30 -0.34 22.41
N THR A 317 -9.04 -0.19 21.31
CA THR A 317 -8.58 0.54 20.10
C THR A 317 -8.05 1.94 20.45
N ASP A 318 -8.81 2.71 21.24
CA ASP A 318 -8.45 4.08 21.61
C ASP A 318 -7.19 4.13 22.52
N LYS A 319 -6.96 3.07 23.32
CA LYS A 319 -5.74 2.94 24.13
C LYS A 319 -4.54 2.55 23.26
N LEU A 320 -4.73 1.63 22.31
CA LEU A 320 -3.69 1.26 21.33
C LEU A 320 -3.25 2.47 20.52
N GLU A 321 -4.18 3.26 20.03
CA GLU A 321 -3.89 4.51 19.32
C GLU A 321 -3.07 5.48 20.17
N LYS A 322 -3.45 5.70 21.43
CA LYS A 322 -2.68 6.54 22.35
C LYS A 322 -1.26 6.00 22.60
N ILE A 323 -1.12 4.70 22.79
CA ILE A 323 0.19 4.06 23.01
C ILE A 323 1.11 4.30 21.82
N VAL A 324 0.65 4.06 20.60
CA VAL A 324 1.49 4.24 19.41
C VAL A 324 1.83 5.71 19.16
N CYS A 325 0.94 6.65 19.49
CA CYS A 325 1.21 8.08 19.43
C CYS A 325 2.27 8.53 20.46
N ILE A 326 2.36 7.87 21.63
CA ILE A 326 3.41 8.13 22.62
C ILE A 326 4.75 7.56 22.15
N ILE A 327 4.75 6.33 21.58
CA ILE A 327 5.97 5.65 21.11
C ILE A 327 6.55 6.36 19.88
N ILE A 328 5.69 6.68 18.90
CA ILE A 328 6.08 7.35 17.67
C ILE A 328 5.52 8.78 17.73
N LYS A 329 6.37 9.70 18.17
CA LYS A 329 6.02 11.13 18.26
C LYS A 329 5.95 11.75 16.86
N GLU A 330 5.08 12.73 16.69
CA GLU A 330 5.05 13.58 15.50
C GLU A 330 6.37 14.35 15.38
N LYS A 331 6.92 14.43 14.17
CA LYS A 331 8.08 15.26 13.87
C LYS A 331 7.57 16.49 13.12
N ASP A 332 7.89 17.68 13.62
CA ASP A 332 7.51 18.96 13.02
C ASP A 332 8.07 19.18 11.60
N ASP A 333 9.11 18.45 11.19
CA ASP A 333 9.73 18.47 9.87
C ASP A 333 9.79 17.03 9.30
N GLU A 334 8.66 16.48 8.86
CA GLU A 334 8.70 15.28 8.02
C GLU A 334 9.30 15.64 6.66
N LYS A 335 10.58 15.28 6.44
CA LYS A 335 11.13 15.29 5.09
C LYS A 335 10.26 14.38 4.22
N HIS A 336 9.81 14.93 3.10
CA HIS A 336 9.12 14.13 2.11
C HIS A 336 9.97 12.90 1.75
N VAL A 337 9.36 11.73 1.78
CA VAL A 337 10.02 10.48 1.44
C VAL A 337 9.23 9.84 0.30
N ASN A 338 9.90 9.68 -0.82
CA ASN A 338 9.35 8.99 -1.98
C ASN A 338 9.15 7.49 -1.65
N LEU A 339 7.95 6.99 -1.84
CA LEU A 339 7.56 5.59 -1.57
C LEU A 339 7.31 4.77 -2.83
N LEU A 340 7.73 5.25 -4.01
CA LEU A 340 7.61 4.51 -5.27
C LEU A 340 8.58 3.32 -5.31
N VAL A 341 8.30 2.31 -4.50
CA VAL A 341 9.13 1.09 -4.38
C VAL A 341 8.58 -0.04 -5.25
N ASP A 342 9.45 -0.86 -5.81
CA ASP A 342 9.07 -1.98 -6.71
C ASP A 342 8.06 -2.96 -6.09
N LYS A 343 7.98 -3.05 -4.75
CA LYS A 343 6.99 -3.87 -4.05
C LYS A 343 5.55 -3.44 -4.32
N LEU A 344 5.30 -2.14 -4.54
CA LEU A 344 3.98 -1.60 -4.88
C LEU A 344 3.52 -1.97 -6.29
N LEU A 345 4.44 -2.38 -7.18
CA LEU A 345 4.09 -2.82 -8.54
C LEU A 345 3.15 -4.04 -8.55
N ASN A 346 3.09 -4.80 -7.46
CA ASN A 346 2.16 -5.91 -7.30
C ASN A 346 0.82 -5.50 -6.65
N MET A 347 0.65 -4.20 -6.34
CA MET A 347 -0.52 -3.63 -5.69
C MET A 347 -1.00 -2.39 -6.46
N PRO A 348 -1.68 -2.57 -7.60
CA PRO A 348 -1.94 -1.48 -8.55
C PRO A 348 -2.66 -0.27 -7.94
N VAL A 349 -3.65 -0.52 -7.08
CA VAL A 349 -4.41 0.54 -6.39
C VAL A 349 -3.50 1.35 -5.46
N SER A 350 -2.69 0.67 -4.65
CA SER A 350 -1.74 1.34 -3.75
C SER A 350 -0.66 2.09 -4.51
N ALA A 351 -0.17 1.52 -5.62
CA ALA A 351 0.79 2.15 -6.51
C ALA A 351 0.24 3.46 -7.09
N GLU A 352 -0.99 3.44 -7.60
CA GLU A 352 -1.64 4.65 -8.14
C GLU A 352 -1.82 5.73 -7.08
N ILE A 353 -2.21 5.37 -5.87
CA ILE A 353 -2.38 6.31 -4.75
C ILE A 353 -1.05 6.96 -4.36
N GLU A 354 0.03 6.19 -4.25
CA GLU A 354 1.34 6.76 -3.94
C GLU A 354 1.85 7.66 -5.08
N VAL A 355 1.66 7.28 -6.34
CA VAL A 355 1.98 8.17 -7.47
C VAL A 355 1.19 9.47 -7.39
N ARG A 356 -0.12 9.43 -7.10
CA ARG A 356 -0.93 10.67 -6.95
C ARG A 356 -0.41 11.57 -5.84
N LYS A 357 0.10 10.98 -4.76
CA LYS A 357 0.72 11.73 -3.67
C LYS A 357 2.03 12.38 -4.11
N GLU A 358 2.88 11.67 -4.84
CA GLU A 358 4.11 12.23 -5.40
C GLU A 358 3.82 13.38 -6.38
N VAL A 359 2.80 13.23 -7.22
CA VAL A 359 2.35 14.29 -8.14
C VAL A 359 1.80 15.49 -7.35
N ALA A 360 1.04 15.28 -6.27
CA ALA A 360 0.58 16.38 -5.42
C ALA A 360 1.76 17.10 -4.72
N TYR A 361 2.79 16.36 -4.32
CA TYR A 361 4.01 16.93 -3.76
C TYR A 361 4.79 17.81 -4.76
N MET A 362 4.76 17.49 -6.05
CA MET A 362 5.31 18.39 -7.08
C MET A 362 4.63 19.76 -7.04
N GLY A 363 3.31 19.81 -6.79
CA GLY A 363 2.59 21.07 -6.58
C GLY A 363 3.11 21.86 -5.37
N GLU A 364 3.39 21.19 -4.25
CA GLU A 364 3.97 21.82 -3.07
C GLU A 364 5.39 22.37 -3.34
N ILE A 365 6.20 21.69 -4.17
CA ILE A 365 7.51 22.19 -4.59
C ILE A 365 7.35 23.46 -5.42
N ALA A 366 6.46 23.44 -6.43
CA ALA A 366 6.19 24.58 -7.31
C ALA A 366 5.67 25.80 -6.50
N LYS A 367 4.77 25.58 -5.52
CA LYS A 367 4.31 26.57 -4.58
C LYS A 367 5.46 27.20 -3.79
N LYS A 368 6.35 26.37 -3.23
CA LYS A 368 7.54 26.85 -2.51
C LYS A 368 8.46 27.66 -3.41
N MET A 369 8.60 27.28 -4.68
CA MET A 369 9.38 28.06 -5.65
C MET A 369 8.77 29.44 -5.87
N LEU A 370 7.44 29.54 -6.06
CA LEU A 370 6.73 30.82 -6.20
C LEU A 370 6.90 31.73 -4.96
N LEU A 371 6.77 31.17 -3.77
CA LEU A 371 6.98 31.93 -2.52
C LEU A 371 8.41 32.43 -2.40
N ARG A 372 9.42 31.66 -2.83
CA ARG A 372 10.81 32.09 -2.88
C ARG A 372 11.03 33.18 -3.94
N ILE A 373 10.34 33.13 -5.07
CA ILE A 373 10.35 34.18 -6.09
C ILE A 373 9.78 35.48 -5.51
N ARG A 374 8.73 35.41 -4.69
CA ARG A 374 8.23 36.60 -3.95
C ARG A 374 9.30 37.20 -3.06
N GLU A 375 10.03 36.38 -2.30
CA GLU A 375 11.11 36.86 -1.43
C GLU A 375 12.27 37.50 -2.20
N LEU A 376 12.50 37.12 -3.47
CA LEU A 376 13.52 37.72 -4.34
C LEU A 376 13.27 39.19 -4.65
N PHE A 377 12.03 39.67 -4.59
CA PHE A 377 11.73 41.08 -4.76
C PHE A 377 12.23 41.94 -3.57
N ASP A 378 12.10 41.41 -2.35
CA ASP A 378 12.47 42.09 -1.13
C ASP A 378 13.99 41.98 -0.86
N ASN A 379 14.56 40.77 -1.15
CA ASN A 379 15.96 40.45 -0.90
C ASN A 379 16.56 39.62 -2.07
N PRO A 380 17.00 40.30 -3.17
CA PRO A 380 17.68 39.64 -4.27
C PRO A 380 18.98 38.98 -3.79
N SER A 381 19.08 37.66 -3.87
CA SER A 381 20.28 36.93 -3.48
C SER A 381 20.51 35.69 -4.32
N GLU A 382 21.77 35.43 -4.68
CA GLU A 382 22.17 34.20 -5.38
C GLU A 382 21.80 32.94 -4.57
N ARG A 383 21.84 33.04 -3.23
CA ARG A 383 21.39 31.94 -2.36
C ARG A 383 19.92 31.56 -2.58
N MET A 384 19.06 32.58 -2.78
CA MET A 384 17.63 32.33 -3.02
C MET A 384 17.40 31.73 -4.43
N LEU A 385 18.13 32.22 -5.44
CA LEU A 385 18.10 31.66 -6.78
C LEU A 385 18.54 30.18 -6.78
N ASN A 386 19.58 29.84 -6.03
CA ASN A 386 20.02 28.46 -5.91
C ASN A 386 18.95 27.57 -5.25
N LYS A 387 18.22 28.05 -4.24
CA LYS A 387 17.08 27.31 -3.67
C LYS A 387 15.95 27.09 -4.68
N ILE A 388 15.74 28.02 -5.63
CA ILE A 388 14.74 27.84 -6.70
C ILE A 388 15.25 26.82 -7.73
N ARG A 389 16.54 26.88 -8.11
CA ARG A 389 17.18 25.86 -8.96
C ARG A 389 17.14 24.45 -8.34
N ASP A 390 17.34 24.36 -7.02
CA ASP A 390 17.21 23.08 -6.30
C ASP A 390 15.78 22.56 -6.32
N GLY A 391 14.77 23.46 -6.28
CA GLY A 391 13.36 23.12 -6.42
C GLY A 391 13.04 22.55 -7.80
N GLU A 392 13.56 23.18 -8.85
CA GLU A 392 13.38 22.69 -10.24
C GLU A 392 14.06 21.33 -10.44
N LYS A 393 15.31 21.14 -10.00
CA LYS A 393 15.97 19.82 -10.04
C LYS A 393 15.20 18.73 -9.30
N LEU A 394 14.54 19.12 -8.20
CA LEU A 394 13.71 18.18 -7.45
C LEU A 394 12.45 17.81 -8.25
N LEU A 395 11.83 18.75 -8.97
CA LEU A 395 10.70 18.47 -9.87
C LEU A 395 11.12 17.53 -11.01
N ASP A 396 12.26 17.80 -11.67
CA ASP A 396 12.81 16.93 -12.73
C ASP A 396 13.04 15.50 -12.23
N ASN A 397 13.66 15.35 -11.07
CA ASN A 397 13.94 14.03 -10.50
C ASN A 397 12.65 13.30 -10.15
N THR A 398 11.68 13.99 -9.55
CA THR A 398 10.39 13.42 -9.17
C THR A 398 9.58 13.00 -10.40
N ASP A 399 9.56 13.81 -11.47
CA ASP A 399 8.93 13.48 -12.75
C ASP A 399 9.53 12.19 -13.35
N ASN A 400 10.86 12.12 -13.44
CA ASN A 400 11.56 10.95 -13.95
C ASN A 400 11.29 9.68 -13.14
N GLU A 401 11.22 9.78 -11.81
CA GLU A 401 10.88 8.67 -10.92
C GLU A 401 9.44 8.19 -11.13
N ILE A 402 8.48 9.12 -11.21
CA ILE A 402 7.07 8.84 -11.50
C ILE A 402 6.94 8.15 -12.85
N HIS A 403 7.54 8.69 -13.92
CA HIS A 403 7.52 8.10 -15.25
C HIS A 403 8.08 6.69 -15.28
N THR A 404 9.27 6.48 -14.68
CA THR A 404 9.91 5.16 -14.61
C THR A 404 9.03 4.15 -13.87
N PHE A 405 8.43 4.55 -12.76
CA PHE A 405 7.54 3.69 -11.98
C PHE A 405 6.25 3.35 -12.73
N LEU A 406 5.60 4.34 -13.35
CA LEU A 406 4.37 4.14 -14.12
C LEU A 406 4.58 3.28 -15.37
N LEU A 407 5.74 3.39 -16.05
CA LEU A 407 6.08 2.50 -17.17
C LEU A 407 6.26 1.04 -16.73
N LYS A 408 6.89 0.80 -15.56
CA LYS A 408 6.96 -0.54 -14.96
C LYS A 408 5.56 -1.09 -14.64
N LEU A 409 4.66 -0.24 -14.18
CA LEU A 409 3.29 -0.60 -13.82
C LEU A 409 2.45 -0.93 -15.08
N LEU A 410 2.62 -0.18 -16.17
CA LEU A 410 2.02 -0.47 -17.48
C LEU A 410 2.43 -1.85 -18.02
N GLY A 411 3.70 -2.22 -17.86
CA GLY A 411 4.22 -3.52 -18.32
C GLY A 411 3.55 -4.72 -17.63
N LYS A 412 2.87 -4.50 -16.49
CA LYS A 412 2.10 -5.54 -15.76
C LYS A 412 0.63 -5.63 -16.16
N ASN A 413 0.13 -4.76 -17.06
CA ASN A 413 -1.27 -4.69 -17.50
C ASN A 413 -2.32 -4.63 -16.37
N THR A 414 -1.96 -4.06 -15.23
CA THR A 414 -2.76 -4.10 -14.00
C THR A 414 -3.60 -2.85 -13.76
N LEU A 415 -3.32 -1.73 -14.44
CA LEU A 415 -4.05 -0.47 -14.32
C LEU A 415 -4.66 -0.04 -15.67
N ASN A 416 -5.72 0.80 -15.59
CA ASN A 416 -6.27 1.45 -16.77
C ASN A 416 -5.21 2.41 -17.36
N SER A 417 -4.86 2.18 -18.62
CA SER A 417 -3.87 2.98 -19.35
C SER A 417 -4.19 4.49 -19.36
N LEU A 418 -5.48 4.86 -19.35
CA LEU A 418 -5.92 6.26 -19.27
C LEU A 418 -5.52 6.94 -17.96
N ASN A 419 -5.65 6.26 -16.83
CA ASN A 419 -5.24 6.82 -15.53
C ASN A 419 -3.73 7.03 -15.45
N ILE A 420 -2.95 6.12 -16.04
CA ILE A 420 -1.48 6.23 -16.10
C ILE A 420 -1.08 7.42 -16.97
N ALA A 421 -1.69 7.57 -18.16
CA ALA A 421 -1.43 8.69 -19.06
C ALA A 421 -1.75 10.03 -18.37
N SER A 422 -2.88 10.13 -17.69
CA SER A 422 -3.24 11.35 -16.94
C SER A 422 -2.20 11.70 -15.85
N LEU A 423 -1.68 10.73 -15.12
CA LEU A 423 -0.66 10.97 -14.08
C LEU A 423 0.68 11.40 -14.67
N ILE A 424 1.08 10.82 -15.80
CA ILE A 424 2.26 11.23 -16.57
C ILE A 424 2.10 12.69 -17.04
N ASN A 425 0.95 13.03 -17.61
CA ASN A 425 0.69 14.39 -18.10
C ASN A 425 0.74 15.41 -16.96
N ILE A 426 0.11 15.12 -15.81
CA ILE A 426 0.11 16.05 -14.68
C ILE A 426 1.53 16.25 -14.13
N SER A 427 2.35 15.19 -14.01
CA SER A 427 3.73 15.31 -13.53
C SER A 427 4.56 16.16 -14.49
N THR A 428 4.45 15.93 -15.80
CA THR A 428 5.11 16.74 -16.83
C THR A 428 4.67 18.21 -16.80
N TYR A 429 3.39 18.50 -16.54
CA TYR A 429 2.95 19.90 -16.42
C TYR A 429 3.54 20.59 -15.18
N TYR A 430 3.74 19.88 -14.06
CA TYR A 430 4.44 20.43 -12.90
C TYR A 430 5.93 20.63 -13.14
N GLU A 431 6.59 19.74 -13.86
CA GLU A 431 7.99 19.90 -14.30
C GLU A 431 8.13 21.16 -15.18
N ASN A 432 7.33 21.28 -16.23
CA ASN A 432 7.27 22.45 -17.12
C ASN A 432 6.95 23.75 -16.34
N LEU A 433 6.11 23.68 -15.31
CA LEU A 433 5.86 24.81 -14.41
C LEU A 433 7.14 25.18 -13.66
N GLY A 434 7.90 24.21 -13.14
CA GLY A 434 9.17 24.42 -12.46
C GLY A 434 10.20 25.12 -13.32
N ASP A 435 10.35 24.71 -14.58
CA ASP A 435 11.20 25.38 -15.56
C ASP A 435 10.81 26.84 -15.80
N ASN A 436 9.51 27.09 -15.97
CA ASN A 436 9.01 28.46 -16.14
C ASN A 436 9.29 29.33 -14.88
N LEU A 437 9.15 28.77 -13.69
CA LEU A 437 9.43 29.47 -12.44
C LEU A 437 10.92 29.77 -12.24
N LYS A 438 11.81 28.85 -12.65
CA LYS A 438 13.27 29.08 -12.67
C LYS A 438 13.62 30.24 -13.59
N ASP A 439 13.04 30.29 -14.79
CA ASP A 439 13.31 31.35 -15.75
C ASP A 439 12.70 32.70 -15.33
N LEU A 440 11.51 32.68 -14.72
CA LEU A 440 10.92 33.84 -14.06
C LEU A 440 11.86 34.43 -13.00
N ALA A 441 12.44 33.59 -12.14
CA ALA A 441 13.39 34.02 -11.11
C ALA A 441 14.65 34.68 -11.71
N LYS A 442 15.19 34.11 -12.80
CA LYS A 442 16.32 34.69 -13.55
C LYS A 442 15.97 36.05 -14.14
N ALA A 443 14.77 36.21 -14.70
CA ALA A 443 14.33 37.49 -15.27
C ALA A 443 14.23 38.58 -14.19
N ILE A 444 13.72 38.22 -12.99
CA ILE A 444 13.63 39.15 -11.86
C ILE A 444 15.02 39.59 -11.36
N ILE A 445 15.96 38.65 -11.20
CA ILE A 445 17.33 38.98 -10.76
C ILE A 445 18.03 39.84 -11.79
N LYS A 446 17.92 39.50 -13.08
CA LYS A 446 18.52 40.32 -14.17
C LYS A 446 18.01 41.75 -14.19
N GLY A 447 16.74 41.95 -13.83
CA GLY A 447 16.14 43.26 -13.65
C GLY A 447 16.78 44.04 -12.50
N ASN A 448 17.04 43.39 -11.38
CA ASN A 448 17.64 43.98 -10.19
C ASN A 448 19.13 44.33 -10.41
N GLU A 449 19.94 43.46 -11.03
CA GLU A 449 21.37 43.67 -11.31
C GLU A 449 21.60 44.87 -12.24
N LYS A 450 20.72 45.10 -13.20
CA LYS A 450 20.80 46.22 -14.15
C LYS A 450 20.23 47.53 -13.61
N ARG A 451 19.88 47.61 -12.32
CA ARG A 451 19.18 48.74 -11.70
C ARG A 451 17.89 49.17 -12.40
N THR A 452 17.31 48.27 -13.18
CA THR A 452 16.02 48.44 -13.85
C THR A 452 14.93 47.95 -12.89
N LEU A 453 14.67 48.74 -11.86
CA LEU A 453 13.64 48.42 -10.86
C LEU A 453 12.28 48.48 -11.54
N PHE A 454 11.50 47.42 -11.38
CA PHE A 454 10.07 47.47 -11.68
C PHE A 454 9.41 48.58 -10.90
N ASN A 455 8.52 49.33 -11.54
CA ASN A 455 7.77 50.40 -10.81
C ASN A 455 6.77 49.75 -9.82
N GLU A 456 6.20 50.53 -8.92
CA GLU A 456 5.34 50.05 -7.86
C GLU A 456 4.07 49.31 -8.37
N ILE A 457 3.56 49.70 -9.54
CA ILE A 457 2.42 49.06 -10.20
C ILE A 457 2.83 47.67 -10.70
N GLN A 458 3.97 47.56 -11.39
CA GLN A 458 4.50 46.29 -11.89
C GLN A 458 4.83 45.32 -10.74
N LYS A 459 5.42 45.82 -9.66
CA LYS A 459 5.69 45.01 -8.47
C LYS A 459 4.39 44.46 -7.87
N ARG A 460 3.39 45.32 -7.68
CA ARG A 460 2.09 44.91 -7.15
C ARG A 460 1.45 43.86 -8.06
N ASP A 461 1.49 44.05 -9.39
CA ASP A 461 0.93 43.11 -10.34
C ASP A 461 1.65 41.76 -10.30
N ILE A 462 2.97 41.73 -10.20
CA ILE A 462 3.75 40.49 -10.06
C ILE A 462 3.40 39.77 -8.74
N LEU A 463 3.37 40.47 -7.63
CA LEU A 463 3.04 39.89 -6.33
C LEU A 463 1.61 39.30 -6.31
N GLN A 464 0.66 39.97 -6.95
CA GLN A 464 -0.70 39.45 -7.05
C GLN A 464 -0.78 38.24 -7.98
N MET A 465 -0.04 38.23 -9.11
CA MET A 465 0.05 37.06 -9.97
C MET A 465 0.67 35.86 -9.24
N ILE A 466 1.70 36.08 -8.41
CA ILE A 466 2.27 35.03 -7.55
C ILE A 466 1.21 34.48 -6.60
N ASN A 467 0.49 35.34 -5.87
CA ASN A 467 -0.53 34.92 -4.91
C ASN A 467 -1.63 34.10 -5.60
N ASN A 468 -2.16 34.59 -6.74
CA ASN A 468 -3.21 33.91 -7.49
C ASN A 468 -2.74 32.51 -7.98
N ASN A 469 -1.49 32.39 -8.46
CA ASN A 469 -0.94 31.10 -8.87
C ASN A 469 -0.73 30.16 -7.67
N VAL A 470 -0.26 30.67 -6.53
CA VAL A 470 -0.12 29.90 -5.28
C VAL A 470 -1.46 29.32 -4.85
N GLU A 471 -2.52 30.13 -4.80
CA GLU A 471 -3.85 29.68 -4.43
C GLU A 471 -4.42 28.64 -5.42
N TYR A 472 -4.12 28.78 -6.72
CA TYR A 472 -4.57 27.81 -7.72
C TYR A 472 -3.81 26.50 -7.63
N ILE A 473 -2.48 26.54 -7.43
CA ILE A 473 -1.66 25.34 -7.19
C ILE A 473 -2.14 24.60 -5.93
N ASP A 474 -2.41 25.31 -4.85
CA ASP A 474 -2.91 24.74 -3.59
C ASP A 474 -4.21 23.98 -3.82
N TYR A 475 -5.15 24.62 -4.50
CA TYR A 475 -6.42 24.00 -4.85
C TYR A 475 -6.23 22.70 -5.67
N LEU A 476 -5.42 22.76 -6.75
CA LEU A 476 -5.18 21.60 -7.61
C LEU A 476 -4.45 20.47 -6.87
N SER A 477 -3.47 20.80 -6.04
CA SER A 477 -2.72 19.82 -5.26
C SER A 477 -3.59 19.06 -4.26
N THR A 478 -4.65 19.70 -3.72
CA THR A 478 -5.62 19.02 -2.84
C THR A 478 -6.54 18.06 -3.60
N LEU A 479 -6.81 18.28 -4.88
CA LEU A 479 -7.68 17.44 -5.68
C LEU A 479 -7.01 16.13 -6.12
N ILE A 480 -5.71 16.14 -6.37
CA ILE A 480 -4.98 15.00 -6.95
C ILE A 480 -5.09 13.73 -6.08
N PRO A 481 -4.84 13.75 -4.75
CA PRO A 481 -5.04 12.59 -3.89
C PRO A 481 -6.51 12.18 -3.76
N GLN A 482 -7.43 13.13 -3.91
CA GLN A 482 -8.88 12.94 -3.75
C GLN A 482 -9.58 12.51 -5.04
N TYR A 483 -8.86 12.21 -6.11
CA TYR A 483 -9.37 11.91 -7.45
C TYR A 483 -10.56 10.93 -7.49
N TYR A 484 -10.58 9.93 -6.63
CA TYR A 484 -11.66 8.96 -6.55
C TYR A 484 -12.94 9.48 -5.86
N TYR A 485 -12.84 10.61 -5.15
CA TYR A 485 -13.91 11.16 -4.31
C TYR A 485 -14.52 12.44 -4.90
N ILE A 486 -13.90 13.00 -5.94
CA ILE A 486 -14.36 14.25 -6.55
C ILE A 486 -15.54 14.00 -7.52
N ASN A 487 -16.52 14.91 -7.49
CA ASN A 487 -17.47 15.03 -8.57
C ASN A 487 -16.79 15.79 -9.72
N LYS A 488 -16.35 15.05 -10.77
CA LYS A 488 -15.55 15.60 -11.86
C LYS A 488 -16.18 16.82 -12.53
N GLU A 489 -17.49 16.85 -12.70
CA GLU A 489 -18.20 17.94 -13.36
C GLU A 489 -18.18 19.21 -12.52
N LYS A 490 -18.61 19.13 -11.26
CA LYS A 490 -18.56 20.23 -10.31
C LYS A 490 -17.13 20.72 -10.05
N THR A 491 -16.19 19.79 -9.90
CA THR A 491 -14.77 20.12 -9.69
C THR A 491 -14.16 20.84 -10.89
N TYR A 492 -14.55 20.46 -12.10
CA TYR A 492 -14.13 21.17 -13.32
C TYR A 492 -14.66 22.62 -13.33
N GLU A 493 -15.95 22.82 -13.04
CA GLU A 493 -16.53 24.15 -12.96
C GLU A 493 -15.78 25.05 -11.96
N GLU A 494 -15.52 24.54 -10.75
CA GLU A 494 -14.78 25.27 -9.73
C GLU A 494 -13.33 25.56 -10.15
N ALA A 495 -12.64 24.60 -10.79
CA ALA A 495 -11.27 24.76 -11.27
C ALA A 495 -11.17 25.79 -12.38
N ILE A 496 -12.13 25.79 -13.33
CA ILE A 496 -12.19 26.75 -14.44
C ILE A 496 -12.57 28.14 -13.96
N GLU A 497 -13.45 28.27 -12.97
CA GLU A 497 -13.74 29.56 -12.36
C GLU A 497 -12.46 30.20 -11.76
N LYS A 498 -11.68 29.42 -11.00
CA LYS A 498 -10.37 29.87 -10.48
C LYS A 498 -9.39 30.21 -11.58
N TYR A 499 -9.32 29.40 -12.65
CA TYR A 499 -8.51 29.72 -13.82
C TYR A 499 -8.89 31.07 -14.43
N HIS A 500 -10.17 31.35 -14.61
CA HIS A 500 -10.63 32.63 -15.17
C HIS A 500 -10.20 33.79 -14.25
N GLN A 501 -10.33 33.68 -12.94
CA GLN A 501 -9.89 34.71 -12.00
C GLN A 501 -8.37 35.01 -12.16
N VAL A 502 -7.54 33.97 -12.26
CA VAL A 502 -6.08 34.12 -12.46
C VAL A 502 -5.78 34.72 -13.84
N LYS A 503 -6.47 34.26 -14.87
CA LYS A 503 -6.25 34.67 -16.27
C LYS A 503 -6.72 36.10 -16.54
N ASP A 504 -7.84 36.51 -15.99
CA ASP A 504 -8.38 37.87 -16.12
C ASP A 504 -7.45 38.89 -15.45
N PHE A 505 -6.91 38.56 -14.27
CA PHE A 505 -5.92 39.44 -13.63
C PHE A 505 -4.65 39.56 -14.49
N TYR A 506 -4.16 38.45 -15.08
CA TYR A 506 -3.04 38.47 -16.02
C TYR A 506 -3.33 39.39 -17.23
N TYR A 507 -4.51 39.30 -17.84
CA TYR A 507 -4.89 40.16 -18.97
C TYR A 507 -4.93 41.64 -18.57
N GLN A 508 -5.45 41.96 -17.41
CA GLN A 508 -5.46 43.31 -16.89
C GLN A 508 -4.03 43.85 -16.66
N ALA A 509 -3.14 43.06 -16.06
CA ALA A 509 -1.73 43.44 -15.88
C ALA A 509 -1.02 43.64 -17.23
N ARG A 510 -1.28 42.76 -18.19
CA ARG A 510 -0.74 42.84 -19.55
C ARG A 510 -1.27 44.08 -20.29
N GLN A 511 -2.54 44.42 -20.18
CA GLN A 511 -3.09 45.61 -20.80
C GLN A 511 -2.50 46.88 -20.20
N ARG A 512 -2.40 46.99 -18.86
CA ARG A 512 -1.70 48.11 -18.18
C ARG A 512 -0.25 48.26 -18.65
N HIS A 513 0.42 47.14 -18.91
CA HIS A 513 1.79 47.17 -19.43
C HIS A 513 1.85 47.82 -20.84
N TYR A 514 0.99 47.37 -21.76
CA TYR A 514 0.95 47.92 -23.13
C TYR A 514 0.56 49.40 -23.12
N ASP A 515 -0.42 49.80 -22.34
CA ASP A 515 -0.81 51.21 -22.22
C ASP A 515 0.34 52.11 -21.71
N ASN A 516 1.18 51.58 -20.81
CA ASN A 516 2.34 52.29 -20.28
C ASN A 516 3.50 52.33 -21.29
N VAL A 517 3.69 51.32 -22.13
CA VAL A 517 4.68 51.33 -23.21
C VAL A 517 4.27 52.30 -24.30
N ASP A 518 3.01 52.29 -24.73
CA ASP A 518 2.50 53.20 -25.78
C ASP A 518 2.59 54.67 -25.34
N LYS A 519 2.42 54.96 -24.07
CA LYS A 519 2.57 56.28 -23.51
C LYS A 519 4.01 56.66 -23.16
N SER A 520 4.99 55.79 -23.48
CA SER A 520 6.41 55.98 -23.19
C SER A 520 6.70 56.28 -21.66
N LEU A 521 5.85 55.73 -20.78
CA LEU A 521 5.95 55.96 -19.33
C LEU A 521 6.97 55.07 -18.61
N ILE A 522 7.54 54.07 -19.32
CA ILE A 522 8.52 53.12 -18.79
C ILE A 522 9.74 53.00 -19.72
N PRO A 523 10.94 52.84 -19.17
CA PRO A 523 12.14 52.62 -19.95
C PRO A 523 12.05 51.35 -20.82
N PRO A 524 12.61 51.34 -22.06
CA PRO A 524 12.52 50.18 -22.96
C PRO A 524 13.05 48.89 -22.36
N LEU A 525 14.12 48.93 -21.57
CA LEU A 525 14.68 47.74 -20.93
C LEU A 525 13.75 47.19 -19.84
N ASN A 526 13.10 48.09 -19.08
CA ASN A 526 12.10 47.69 -18.09
C ASN A 526 10.86 47.07 -18.80
N ALA A 527 10.41 47.69 -19.90
CA ALA A 527 9.30 47.18 -20.69
C ALA A 527 9.57 45.75 -21.19
N HIS A 528 10.78 45.51 -21.69
CA HIS A 528 11.16 44.17 -22.17
C HIS A 528 11.19 43.15 -21.02
N LEU A 529 11.85 43.47 -19.91
CA LEU A 529 11.95 42.53 -18.77
C LEU A 529 10.60 42.22 -18.14
N TYR A 530 9.70 43.19 -18.01
CA TYR A 530 8.36 42.96 -17.52
C TYR A 530 7.51 42.13 -18.52
N GLY A 531 7.74 42.35 -19.82
CA GLY A 531 7.16 41.50 -20.88
C GLY A 531 7.55 40.04 -20.72
N ASP A 532 8.82 39.75 -20.46
CA ASP A 532 9.30 38.38 -20.19
C ASP A 532 8.61 37.77 -18.96
N VAL A 533 8.50 38.56 -17.87
CA VAL A 533 7.77 38.13 -16.65
C VAL A 533 6.32 37.74 -16.99
N LEU A 534 5.62 38.56 -17.79
CA LEU A 534 4.25 38.25 -18.20
C LEU A 534 4.19 36.96 -19.03
N VAL A 535 5.16 36.72 -19.92
CA VAL A 535 5.24 35.48 -20.71
C VAL A 535 5.37 34.26 -19.81
N TYR A 536 6.26 34.28 -18.81
CA TYR A 536 6.44 33.16 -17.88
C TYR A 536 5.19 32.90 -17.03
N PHE A 537 4.50 33.94 -16.55
CA PHE A 537 3.22 33.76 -15.85
C PHE A 537 2.16 33.16 -16.77
N ASN A 538 2.06 33.60 -18.01
CA ASN A 538 1.10 33.02 -18.96
C ASN A 538 1.33 31.51 -19.20
N ARG A 539 2.60 31.11 -19.35
CA ARG A 539 2.97 29.70 -19.47
C ARG A 539 2.64 28.91 -18.21
N SER A 540 2.91 29.49 -17.05
CA SER A 540 2.56 28.88 -15.76
C SER A 540 1.04 28.65 -15.62
N ILE A 541 0.23 29.67 -15.95
CA ILE A 541 -1.23 29.57 -15.95
C ILE A 541 -1.72 28.49 -16.93
N SER A 542 -1.07 28.37 -18.11
CA SER A 542 -1.41 27.33 -19.09
C SER A 542 -1.11 25.92 -18.58
N ASN A 543 0.00 25.70 -17.90
CA ASN A 543 0.29 24.41 -17.26
C ASN A 543 -0.75 24.08 -16.18
N LEU A 544 -1.15 25.06 -15.36
CA LEU A 544 -2.12 24.82 -14.29
C LEU A 544 -3.53 24.48 -14.81
N VAL A 545 -3.99 25.10 -15.88
CA VAL A 545 -5.28 24.72 -16.48
C VAL A 545 -5.23 23.33 -17.11
N ASN A 546 -4.11 22.96 -17.76
CA ASN A 546 -3.92 21.60 -18.28
C ASN A 546 -3.98 20.55 -17.15
N ILE A 547 -3.39 20.84 -16.00
CA ILE A 547 -3.52 19.98 -14.79
C ILE A 547 -4.98 19.84 -14.40
N ALA A 548 -5.75 20.95 -14.34
CA ALA A 548 -7.16 20.93 -13.98
C ALA A 548 -8.00 20.09 -14.97
N GLU A 549 -7.78 20.26 -16.28
CA GLU A 549 -8.45 19.50 -17.33
C GLU A 549 -8.12 18.00 -17.22
N THR A 550 -6.86 17.67 -17.01
CA THR A 550 -6.42 16.27 -16.86
C THR A 550 -6.99 15.61 -15.61
N ILE A 551 -7.01 16.28 -14.45
CA ILE A 551 -7.63 15.76 -13.22
C ILE A 551 -9.12 15.45 -13.45
N THR A 552 -9.80 16.27 -14.23
CA THR A 552 -11.25 16.13 -14.46
C THR A 552 -11.60 15.24 -15.67
N GLY A 553 -10.58 14.80 -16.43
CA GLY A 553 -10.73 13.94 -17.62
C GLY A 553 -11.30 14.68 -18.82
N ARG A 554 -10.98 15.98 -18.96
CA ARG A 554 -11.36 16.85 -20.08
C ARG A 554 -10.17 17.32 -20.91
N ASP A 555 -9.02 16.70 -20.68
CA ASP A 555 -7.83 16.87 -21.53
C ASP A 555 -8.14 16.34 -22.96
N LYS A 556 -7.78 17.17 -23.96
CA LYS A 556 -8.01 16.90 -25.39
C LYS A 556 -6.98 15.91 -25.95
#